data_e1be9ace474c8f64b8b34435ff03c360
#
_entry.id   e1be9ace474c8f64b8b34435ff03c360
#
_cell.length_a   1.000
_cell.length_b   1.000
_cell.length_c   1.000
_cell.angle_alpha   90.00
_cell.angle_beta   90.00
_cell.angle_gamma   90.00
#
_symmetry.space_group_name_H-M   'P 1'
#
loop_
_entity.id
_entity.type
_entity.pdbx_description
1 polymer ?
#
loop_
_entity_poly.entity_id
_entity_poly.type
_entity_poly.pdbx_seq_one_letter_code
_entity_poly.pdbx_strand_id
1 'polypeptide(L)'
;MTTRPPCGVACPFMAETTDPIRVELEGAAALVTIAHPPANAVSRAVAAALLEVLTAAENDPACRALVLTGDGDRYFSAGADLTEFPRDADDVTASAEVTRRLEASRLPVVAAVNGYALGGGCEIALACDLRICSENARFGQPEITLGIMPGWGGTQRLPRLLGRGRALEMLLTGEQIDSARALEWGLVTRVVPAGDLRTTALSLANLIAMRPPLAVAAIKRAVRTGLEGSLEDGLLREQEEFARLLATEDAREGLAAFREKRTRPPTWRGR
;
A
#
# COMPACT_ATOMS: atom_id res chain seq x y z
N MET A 1 -32.01 8.02 -9.35
CA MET A 1 -32.48 7.93 -7.95
C MET A 1 -31.40 7.26 -7.13
N THR A 2 -30.56 8.08 -6.51
CA THR A 2 -29.44 7.67 -5.69
C THR A 2 -29.95 7.45 -4.27
N THR A 3 -30.04 6.20 -3.83
CA THR A 3 -30.40 5.85 -2.44
C THR A 3 -29.16 6.00 -1.56
N ARG A 4 -29.13 7.04 -0.73
CA ARG A 4 -28.24 7.15 0.43
C ARG A 4 -28.51 5.98 1.39
N PRO A 5 -27.48 5.33 1.95
CA PRO A 5 -27.69 4.39 3.03
C PRO A 5 -28.10 5.13 4.32
N PRO A 6 -29.02 4.57 5.13
CA PRO A 6 -29.39 5.16 6.39
C PRO A 6 -28.41 4.69 7.48
N CYS A 7 -27.48 5.52 7.88
CA CYS A 7 -26.95 5.50 9.24
C CYS A 7 -26.13 6.76 9.49
N GLY A 8 -26.70 7.66 10.31
CA GLY A 8 -26.07 8.92 10.70
C GLY A 8 -25.08 8.73 11.87
N VAL A 9 -24.10 7.85 11.70
CA VAL A 9 -22.91 7.83 12.53
C VAL A 9 -21.80 8.44 11.68
N ALA A 10 -21.38 9.66 12.04
CA ALA A 10 -20.19 10.25 11.44
C ALA A 10 -19.03 9.26 11.61
N CYS A 11 -18.50 8.75 10.51
CA CYS A 11 -17.34 7.89 10.50
C CYS A 11 -16.18 8.72 11.09
N PRO A 12 -15.59 8.38 12.24
CA PRO A 12 -14.53 9.17 12.88
C PRO A 12 -13.30 9.31 11.97
N PHE A 13 -13.18 8.47 10.96
CA PHE A 13 -12.14 8.51 9.94
C PHE A 13 -12.35 9.63 8.89
N MET A 14 -13.56 10.19 8.78
CA MET A 14 -13.92 11.24 7.83
C MET A 14 -13.79 12.68 8.41
N ALA A 15 -13.36 12.82 9.66
CA ALA A 15 -13.20 14.13 10.27
C ALA A 15 -11.77 14.62 10.09
N GLU A 16 -11.66 15.66 9.28
CA GLU A 16 -10.53 16.57 9.14
C GLU A 16 -9.41 16.12 8.17
N THR A 17 -9.37 16.83 7.04
CA THR A 17 -8.17 17.03 6.24
C THR A 17 -7.10 17.64 7.16
N THR A 18 -6.31 16.82 7.82
CA THR A 18 -5.11 17.31 8.49
C THR A 18 -4.04 17.45 7.42
N ASP A 19 -3.76 18.70 7.01
CA ASP A 19 -2.53 18.99 6.27
C ASP A 19 -1.36 18.27 6.98
N PRO A 20 -0.59 17.37 6.35
CA PRO A 20 -0.36 17.22 4.91
C PRO A 20 -0.97 15.96 4.27
N ILE A 21 -1.94 15.30 4.86
CA ILE A 21 -2.60 14.09 4.32
C ILE A 21 -4.11 14.35 4.17
N ARG A 22 -4.66 14.02 3.01
CA ARG A 22 -6.10 14.02 2.77
C ARG A 22 -6.64 12.61 2.68
N VAL A 23 -7.82 12.37 3.25
CA VAL A 23 -8.48 11.06 3.24
C VAL A 23 -9.91 11.18 2.75
N GLU A 24 -10.27 10.36 1.79
CA GLU A 24 -11.61 10.27 1.20
C GLU A 24 -12.05 8.82 1.20
N LEU A 25 -13.21 8.50 1.79
CA LEU A 25 -13.75 7.13 1.75
C LEU A 25 -14.66 6.98 0.52
N GLU A 26 -14.30 6.06 -0.39
CA GLU A 26 -15.09 5.72 -1.58
C GLU A 26 -15.46 4.23 -1.55
N GLY A 27 -16.73 3.93 -1.24
CA GLY A 27 -17.17 2.58 -0.97
C GLY A 27 -16.61 2.06 0.35
N ALA A 28 -15.81 1.00 0.33
CA ALA A 28 -15.09 0.46 1.48
C ALA A 28 -13.56 0.67 1.35
N ALA A 29 -13.12 1.44 0.37
CA ALA A 29 -11.71 1.82 0.18
C ALA A 29 -11.49 3.28 0.57
N ALA A 30 -10.46 3.56 1.35
CA ALA A 30 -10.05 4.92 1.65
C ALA A 30 -8.92 5.35 0.70
N LEU A 31 -9.12 6.48 0.01
CA LEU A 31 -8.09 7.16 -0.76
C LEU A 31 -7.31 8.07 0.18
N VAL A 32 -6.03 7.81 0.32
CA VAL A 32 -5.08 8.56 1.14
C VAL A 32 -4.15 9.32 0.20
N THR A 33 -4.21 10.63 0.24
CA THR A 33 -3.42 11.51 -0.63
C THR A 33 -2.35 12.23 0.16
N ILE A 34 -1.08 12.04 -0.21
CA ILE A 34 0.04 12.83 0.31
C ILE A 34 -0.03 14.21 -0.36
N ALA A 35 -0.32 15.25 0.42
CA ALA A 35 -0.54 16.62 -0.05
C ALA A 35 0.48 17.57 0.58
N HIS A 36 1.76 17.36 0.29
CA HIS A 36 2.87 18.14 0.83
C HIS A 36 3.70 18.80 -0.29
N PRO A 37 3.23 19.94 -0.81
CA PRO A 37 3.89 20.62 -1.92
C PRO A 37 5.32 21.08 -1.55
N PRO A 38 6.24 21.23 -2.54
CA PRO A 38 5.95 21.13 -3.98
C PRO A 38 6.06 19.69 -4.54
N ALA A 39 6.60 18.72 -3.80
CA ALA A 39 6.98 17.42 -4.35
C ALA A 39 6.49 16.23 -3.51
N ASN A 40 5.52 16.44 -2.62
CA ASN A 40 4.99 15.44 -1.72
C ASN A 40 6.11 14.72 -0.92
N ALA A 41 7.11 15.51 -0.47
CA ALA A 41 8.21 15.01 0.34
C ALA A 41 7.70 14.52 1.70
N VAL A 42 8.30 13.46 2.21
CA VAL A 42 7.90 12.84 3.48
C VAL A 42 8.70 13.49 4.61
N SER A 43 8.12 14.54 5.19
CA SER A 43 8.57 15.14 6.44
C SER A 43 8.15 14.29 7.64
N ARG A 44 8.63 14.61 8.85
CA ARG A 44 8.17 13.97 10.09
C ARG A 44 6.65 14.12 10.28
N ALA A 45 6.09 15.27 9.91
CA ALA A 45 4.65 15.52 9.97
C ALA A 45 3.87 14.61 9.00
N VAL A 46 4.34 14.46 7.75
CA VAL A 46 3.75 13.54 6.77
C VAL A 46 3.81 12.10 7.27
N ALA A 47 4.96 11.68 7.80
CA ALA A 47 5.14 10.33 8.33
C ALA A 47 4.20 10.05 9.51
N ALA A 48 4.11 10.97 10.46
CA ALA A 48 3.21 10.87 11.61
C ALA A 48 1.73 10.79 11.16
N ALA A 49 1.30 11.69 10.28
CA ALA A 49 -0.07 11.70 9.75
C ALA A 49 -0.42 10.41 8.99
N LEU A 50 0.52 9.86 8.19
CA LEU A 50 0.32 8.56 7.52
C LEU A 50 0.12 7.41 8.53
N LEU A 51 0.90 7.39 9.62
CA LEU A 51 0.77 6.38 10.68
C LEU A 51 -0.56 6.50 11.44
N GLU A 52 -1.01 7.73 11.71
CA GLU A 52 -2.31 8.01 12.32
C GLU A 52 -3.46 7.54 11.41
N VAL A 53 -3.42 7.91 10.13
CA VAL A 53 -4.40 7.49 9.12
C VAL A 53 -4.45 5.97 9.02
N LEU A 54 -3.31 5.30 8.95
CA LEU A 54 -3.23 3.84 8.88
C LEU A 54 -3.86 3.19 10.14
N THR A 55 -3.55 3.71 11.32
CA THR A 55 -4.10 3.23 12.58
C THR A 55 -5.61 3.45 12.67
N ALA A 56 -6.09 4.62 12.26
CA ALA A 56 -7.52 4.93 12.24
C ALA A 56 -8.28 4.03 11.25
N ALA A 57 -7.72 3.83 10.05
CA ALA A 57 -8.28 2.93 9.04
C ALA A 57 -8.36 1.48 9.52
N GLU A 58 -7.33 1.00 10.20
CA GLU A 58 -7.31 -0.34 10.78
C GLU A 58 -8.38 -0.53 11.88
N ASN A 59 -8.74 0.52 12.59
CA ASN A 59 -9.76 0.48 13.64
C ASN A 59 -11.19 0.75 13.13
N ASP A 60 -11.36 1.21 11.89
CA ASP A 60 -12.67 1.45 11.30
C ASP A 60 -13.15 0.21 10.52
N PRO A 61 -14.25 -0.45 10.93
CA PRO A 61 -14.80 -1.60 10.21
C PRO A 61 -15.37 -1.24 8.82
N ALA A 62 -15.65 0.04 8.56
CA ALA A 62 -16.09 0.51 7.25
C ALA A 62 -14.93 0.60 6.25
N CYS A 63 -13.70 0.78 6.73
CA CYS A 63 -12.50 0.80 5.90
C CYS A 63 -11.93 -0.62 5.74
N ARG A 64 -11.88 -1.12 4.51
CA ARG A 64 -11.44 -2.49 4.19
C ARG A 64 -10.28 -2.55 3.22
N ALA A 65 -9.88 -1.41 2.65
CA ALA A 65 -8.73 -1.28 1.77
C ALA A 65 -8.24 0.17 1.76
N LEU A 66 -6.98 0.37 1.41
CA LEU A 66 -6.38 1.69 1.24
C LEU A 66 -5.85 1.85 -0.19
N VAL A 67 -5.99 3.06 -0.72
CA VAL A 67 -5.29 3.53 -1.91
C VAL A 67 -4.42 4.70 -1.49
N LEU A 68 -3.12 4.62 -1.73
CA LEU A 68 -2.16 5.70 -1.44
C LEU A 68 -1.74 6.36 -2.75
N THR A 69 -1.79 7.70 -2.81
CA THR A 69 -1.38 8.49 -3.98
C THR A 69 -0.76 9.82 -3.56
N GLY A 70 -0.14 10.53 -4.48
CA GLY A 70 0.33 11.90 -4.29
C GLY A 70 -0.67 12.93 -4.80
N ASP A 71 -0.63 14.13 -4.25
CA ASP A 71 -1.39 15.27 -4.76
C ASP A 71 -0.79 15.79 -6.08
N GLY A 72 -1.68 16.22 -6.98
CA GLY A 72 -1.30 16.68 -8.30
C GLY A 72 -0.98 15.54 -9.27
N ASP A 73 -0.30 15.86 -10.37
CA ASP A 73 -0.02 14.94 -11.47
C ASP A 73 1.48 14.62 -11.66
N ARG A 74 2.32 15.32 -10.91
CA ARG A 74 3.78 15.26 -11.10
C ARG A 74 4.50 14.33 -10.14
N TYR A 75 4.10 14.32 -8.88
CA TYR A 75 4.79 13.54 -7.84
C TYR A 75 3.82 12.64 -7.08
N PHE A 76 4.14 11.37 -7.03
CA PHE A 76 3.66 10.51 -5.96
C PHE A 76 4.32 10.94 -4.64
N SER A 77 5.65 10.89 -4.61
CA SER A 77 6.49 11.47 -3.57
C SER A 77 7.95 11.52 -4.02
N ALA A 78 8.63 12.62 -3.76
CA ALA A 78 10.07 12.78 -4.02
C ALA A 78 10.96 12.10 -2.96
N GLY A 79 10.36 11.46 -1.95
CA GLY A 79 11.09 10.79 -0.87
C GLY A 79 11.21 11.63 0.39
N ALA A 80 12.21 11.32 1.22
CA ALA A 80 12.41 12.00 2.48
C ALA A 80 12.63 13.51 2.29
N ASP A 81 12.09 14.30 3.21
CA ASP A 81 12.40 15.72 3.26
C ASP A 81 13.85 15.91 3.73
N LEU A 82 14.71 16.34 2.81
CA LEU A 82 16.13 16.50 3.07
C LEU A 82 16.43 17.65 4.07
N THR A 83 15.47 18.54 4.32
CA THR A 83 15.62 19.60 5.34
C THR A 83 15.49 19.04 6.77
N GLU A 84 14.83 17.88 6.91
CA GLU A 84 14.63 17.14 8.16
C GLU A 84 15.43 15.83 8.18
N PHE A 85 16.52 15.74 7.43
CA PHE A 85 17.27 14.50 7.25
C PHE A 85 17.73 13.91 8.60
N PRO A 86 17.67 12.57 8.77
CA PRO A 86 18.06 11.90 10.01
C PRO A 86 19.48 12.25 10.44
N ARG A 87 19.69 12.47 11.73
CA ARG A 87 20.98 12.84 12.31
C ARG A 87 21.71 11.68 12.94
N ASP A 88 20.97 10.62 13.30
CA ASP A 88 21.46 9.43 13.97
C ASP A 88 20.66 8.18 13.62
N ALA A 89 21.04 7.04 14.19
CA ALA A 89 20.41 5.75 13.91
C ALA A 89 18.96 5.67 14.39
N ASP A 90 18.61 6.37 15.45
CA ASP A 90 17.24 6.34 16.01
C ASP A 90 16.30 7.12 15.09
N ASP A 91 16.72 8.26 14.56
CA ASP A 91 15.98 9.03 13.54
C ASP A 91 15.75 8.20 12.26
N VAL A 92 16.76 7.43 11.81
CA VAL A 92 16.63 6.53 10.64
C VAL A 92 15.56 5.47 10.91
N THR A 93 15.59 4.86 12.08
CA THR A 93 14.63 3.82 12.47
C THR A 93 13.21 4.37 12.51
N ALA A 94 13.01 5.55 13.09
CA ALA A 94 11.71 6.22 13.16
C ALA A 94 11.17 6.55 11.75
N SER A 95 12.03 7.02 10.84
CA SER A 95 11.66 7.34 9.47
C SER A 95 11.19 6.11 8.67
N ALA A 96 11.80 4.94 8.91
CA ALA A 96 11.44 3.69 8.25
C ALA A 96 10.12 3.08 8.77
N GLU A 97 9.56 3.60 9.86
CA GLU A 97 8.35 3.04 10.49
C GLU A 97 7.15 3.06 9.54
N VAL A 98 7.00 4.10 8.71
CA VAL A 98 5.90 4.19 7.73
C VAL A 98 5.88 2.98 6.80
N THR A 99 7.03 2.63 6.22
CA THR A 99 7.12 1.49 5.28
C THR A 99 6.88 0.16 5.98
N ARG A 100 7.36 0.00 7.21
CA ARG A 100 7.12 -1.20 8.02
C ARG A 100 5.63 -1.37 8.37
N ARG A 101 4.96 -0.29 8.75
CA ARG A 101 3.54 -0.30 9.12
C ARG A 101 2.63 -0.53 7.91
N LEU A 102 2.94 0.06 6.74
CA LEU A 102 2.21 -0.20 5.49
C LEU A 102 2.28 -1.69 5.12
N GLU A 103 3.47 -2.28 5.14
CA GLU A 103 3.69 -3.69 4.82
C GLU A 103 3.02 -4.64 5.82
N ALA A 104 3.05 -4.29 7.12
CA ALA A 104 2.47 -5.08 8.20
C ALA A 104 0.95 -4.88 8.36
N SER A 105 0.36 -3.89 7.71
CA SER A 105 -1.07 -3.59 7.84
C SER A 105 -1.95 -4.80 7.53
N ARG A 106 -3.02 -4.96 8.31
CA ARG A 106 -4.06 -5.96 8.01
C ARG A 106 -4.91 -5.60 6.79
N LEU A 107 -4.95 -4.32 6.44
CA LEU A 107 -5.67 -3.83 5.25
C LEU A 107 -4.81 -3.98 4.00
N PRO A 108 -5.38 -4.35 2.86
CA PRO A 108 -4.70 -4.27 1.58
C PRO A 108 -4.44 -2.80 1.23
N VAL A 109 -3.22 -2.52 0.78
CA VAL A 109 -2.79 -1.17 0.39
C VAL A 109 -2.37 -1.18 -1.07
N VAL A 110 -2.99 -0.34 -1.88
CA VAL A 110 -2.69 -0.15 -3.30
C VAL A 110 -1.96 1.18 -3.48
N ALA A 111 -0.73 1.18 -3.94
CA ALA A 111 -0.08 2.40 -4.40
C ALA A 111 -0.58 2.77 -5.80
N ALA A 112 -1.20 3.94 -5.92
CA ALA A 112 -1.58 4.58 -7.18
C ALA A 112 -0.54 5.65 -7.52
N VAL A 113 0.49 5.25 -8.27
CA VAL A 113 1.66 6.11 -8.53
C VAL A 113 1.36 7.04 -9.69
N ASN A 114 1.03 8.28 -9.36
CA ASN A 114 0.57 9.32 -10.32
C ASN A 114 1.70 10.06 -11.04
N GLY A 115 2.95 9.90 -10.61
CA GLY A 115 4.10 10.59 -11.18
C GLY A 115 5.41 10.05 -10.62
N TYR A 116 6.33 10.92 -10.25
CA TYR A 116 7.63 10.54 -9.69
C TYR A 116 7.47 9.88 -8.32
N ALA A 117 8.00 8.67 -8.18
CA ALA A 117 8.18 7.94 -6.92
C ALA A 117 9.69 7.74 -6.71
N LEU A 118 10.33 8.59 -5.93
CA LEU A 118 11.79 8.65 -5.80
C LEU A 118 12.23 8.43 -4.36
N GLY A 119 13.34 7.72 -4.16
CA GLY A 119 13.91 7.47 -2.84
C GLY A 119 12.87 6.90 -1.87
N GLY A 120 12.70 7.51 -0.72
CA GLY A 120 11.68 7.14 0.26
C GLY A 120 10.26 7.06 -0.31
N GLY A 121 9.92 7.86 -1.34
CA GLY A 121 8.64 7.76 -2.05
C GLY A 121 8.51 6.46 -2.83
N CYS A 122 9.58 6.02 -3.49
CA CYS A 122 9.63 4.69 -4.11
C CYS A 122 9.56 3.59 -3.05
N GLU A 123 10.23 3.74 -1.91
CA GLU A 123 10.21 2.78 -0.80
C GLU A 123 8.81 2.64 -0.17
N ILE A 124 8.05 3.74 -0.06
CA ILE A 124 6.64 3.72 0.35
C ILE A 124 5.80 2.93 -0.67
N ALA A 125 5.97 3.19 -1.97
CA ALA A 125 5.27 2.44 -3.01
C ALA A 125 5.63 0.94 -2.96
N LEU A 126 6.88 0.59 -2.71
CA LEU A 126 7.36 -0.79 -2.55
C LEU A 126 6.77 -1.49 -1.32
N ALA A 127 6.48 -0.75 -0.25
CA ALA A 127 5.88 -1.28 0.98
C ALA A 127 4.37 -1.54 0.87
N CYS A 128 3.71 -0.99 -0.15
CA CYS A 128 2.32 -1.30 -0.47
C CYS A 128 2.21 -2.71 -1.07
N ASP A 129 1.05 -3.35 -0.91
CA ASP A 129 0.82 -4.71 -1.45
C ASP A 129 0.81 -4.73 -2.97
N LEU A 130 0.12 -3.78 -3.57
CA LEU A 130 -0.03 -3.65 -5.01
C LEU A 130 0.42 -2.27 -5.47
N ARG A 131 0.96 -2.20 -6.69
CA ARG A 131 1.37 -0.95 -7.35
C ARG A 131 0.76 -0.91 -8.73
N ILE A 132 0.01 0.15 -8.99
CA ILE A 132 -0.42 0.54 -10.33
C ILE A 132 0.08 1.96 -10.56
N CYS A 133 0.35 2.33 -11.80
CA CYS A 133 0.86 3.66 -12.08
C CYS A 133 0.25 4.30 -13.32
N SER A 134 0.39 5.61 -13.40
CA SER A 134 0.12 6.34 -14.63
C SER A 134 1.23 6.11 -15.67
N GLU A 135 0.92 6.33 -16.92
CA GLU A 135 1.89 6.31 -18.04
C GLU A 135 3.06 7.29 -17.82
N ASN A 136 2.83 8.36 -17.06
CA ASN A 136 3.83 9.38 -16.76
C ASN A 136 4.72 9.03 -15.56
N ALA A 137 4.45 7.92 -14.86
CA ALA A 137 5.17 7.58 -13.65
C ALA A 137 6.65 7.26 -13.91
N ARG A 138 7.48 7.62 -12.92
CA ARG A 138 8.91 7.33 -12.87
C ARG A 138 9.26 6.78 -11.50
N PHE A 139 10.12 5.77 -11.47
CA PHE A 139 10.58 5.14 -10.24
C PHE A 139 12.10 5.22 -10.16
N GLY A 140 12.65 5.52 -9.00
CA GLY A 140 14.09 5.59 -8.83
C GLY A 140 14.52 5.58 -7.37
N GLN A 141 15.80 5.22 -7.17
CA GLN A 141 16.48 5.28 -5.87
C GLN A 141 17.74 6.15 -6.04
N PRO A 142 17.59 7.48 -6.03
CA PRO A 142 18.69 8.41 -6.36
C PRO A 142 19.66 8.64 -5.19
N GLU A 143 19.50 7.97 -4.05
CA GLU A 143 20.26 8.19 -2.82
C GLU A 143 21.78 8.10 -3.01
N ILE A 144 22.23 7.24 -3.94
CA ILE A 144 23.67 7.09 -4.26
C ILE A 144 24.29 8.41 -4.76
N THR A 145 23.51 9.26 -5.41
CA THR A 145 24.00 10.57 -5.88
C THR A 145 24.25 11.57 -4.74
N LEU A 146 23.72 11.27 -3.55
CA LEU A 146 23.94 12.01 -2.32
C LEU A 146 25.01 11.38 -1.43
N GLY A 147 25.67 10.28 -1.87
CA GLY A 147 26.66 9.55 -1.09
C GLY A 147 26.07 8.68 0.01
N ILE A 148 24.77 8.35 -0.08
CA ILE A 148 24.05 7.50 0.86
C ILE A 148 23.34 6.37 0.11
N MET A 149 22.65 5.51 0.82
CA MET A 149 21.82 4.44 0.25
C MET A 149 20.37 4.57 0.73
N PRO A 150 19.38 3.90 0.07
CA PRO A 150 18.02 3.80 0.56
C PRO A 150 17.96 3.26 1.99
N GLY A 151 17.19 3.93 2.84
CA GLY A 151 17.13 3.64 4.29
C GLY A 151 15.79 3.06 4.76
N TRP A 152 14.74 3.06 3.90
CA TRP A 152 13.40 2.62 4.28
C TRP A 152 13.01 1.27 3.66
N GLY A 153 14.00 0.52 3.19
CA GLY A 153 13.88 -0.86 2.73
C GLY A 153 14.01 -1.07 1.22
N GLY A 154 14.39 -0.06 0.44
CA GLY A 154 14.60 -0.15 -1.01
C GLY A 154 15.62 -1.21 -1.37
N THR A 155 16.75 -1.29 -0.64
CA THR A 155 17.79 -2.31 -0.84
C THR A 155 17.31 -3.73 -0.58
N GLN A 156 16.19 -3.91 0.11
CA GLN A 156 15.63 -5.21 0.47
C GLN A 156 14.43 -5.58 -0.41
N ARG A 157 13.51 -4.62 -0.66
CA ARG A 157 12.27 -4.88 -1.41
C ARG A 157 12.50 -4.96 -2.91
N LEU A 158 13.35 -4.07 -3.47
CA LEU A 158 13.65 -4.11 -4.91
C LEU A 158 14.22 -5.45 -5.38
N PRO A 159 15.30 -6.02 -4.78
CA PRO A 159 15.84 -7.28 -5.26
C PRO A 159 14.91 -8.47 -5.08
N ARG A 160 14.00 -8.43 -4.09
CA ARG A 160 12.98 -9.46 -3.92
C ARG A 160 11.89 -9.38 -5.00
N LEU A 161 11.64 -8.18 -5.53
CA LEU A 161 10.61 -7.94 -6.53
C LEU A 161 11.15 -8.07 -7.97
N LEU A 162 12.33 -7.48 -8.25
CA LEU A 162 12.89 -7.35 -9.61
C LEU A 162 14.03 -8.33 -9.91
N GLY A 163 14.53 -9.03 -8.87
CA GLY A 163 15.78 -9.77 -8.95
C GLY A 163 16.99 -8.85 -8.75
N ARG A 164 18.11 -9.49 -8.38
CA ARG A 164 19.34 -8.80 -7.93
C ARG A 164 19.91 -7.84 -8.98
N GLY A 165 19.96 -8.25 -10.25
CA GLY A 165 20.62 -7.46 -11.29
C GLY A 165 19.92 -6.13 -11.54
N ARG A 166 18.60 -6.15 -11.81
CA ARG A 166 17.79 -4.95 -12.05
C ARG A 166 17.74 -4.02 -10.82
N ALA A 167 17.66 -4.61 -9.63
CA ALA A 167 17.70 -3.83 -8.40
C ALA A 167 19.04 -3.10 -8.22
N LEU A 168 20.16 -3.78 -8.42
CA LEU A 168 21.49 -3.17 -8.33
C LEU A 168 21.71 -2.09 -9.41
N GLU A 169 21.20 -2.29 -10.63
CA GLU A 169 21.23 -1.26 -11.66
C GLU A 169 20.59 0.03 -11.17
N MET A 170 19.35 -0.01 -10.66
CA MET A 170 18.68 1.16 -10.11
C MET A 170 19.41 1.77 -8.90
N LEU A 171 19.87 0.92 -7.97
CA LEU A 171 20.45 1.35 -6.71
C LEU A 171 21.86 1.97 -6.88
N LEU A 172 22.69 1.42 -7.78
CA LEU A 172 24.06 1.83 -7.96
C LEU A 172 24.22 2.97 -8.97
N THR A 173 23.31 3.10 -9.92
CA THR A 173 23.31 4.21 -10.88
C THR A 173 22.52 5.41 -10.39
N GLY A 174 21.47 5.18 -9.55
CA GLY A 174 20.49 6.19 -9.20
C GLY A 174 19.55 6.58 -10.35
N GLU A 175 19.64 5.86 -11.48
CA GLU A 175 18.79 6.13 -12.62
C GLU A 175 17.33 5.77 -12.39
N GLN A 176 16.46 6.50 -13.08
CA GLN A 176 15.01 6.29 -12.99
C GLN A 176 14.57 5.38 -14.14
N ILE A 177 13.58 4.53 -13.84
CA ILE A 177 12.87 3.76 -14.85
C ILE A 177 11.49 4.37 -15.09
N ASP A 178 11.02 4.28 -16.33
CA ASP A 178 9.67 4.71 -16.70
C ASP A 178 8.61 3.64 -16.40
N SER A 179 7.36 4.01 -16.60
CA SER A 179 6.20 3.14 -16.37
C SER A 179 6.22 1.86 -17.21
N ALA A 180 6.70 1.95 -18.47
CA ALA A 180 6.79 0.80 -19.37
C ALA A 180 7.81 -0.22 -18.86
N ARG A 181 9.01 0.25 -18.46
CA ARG A 181 10.05 -0.60 -17.88
C ARG A 181 9.65 -1.12 -16.49
N ALA A 182 8.92 -0.31 -15.70
CA ALA A 182 8.39 -0.75 -14.42
C ALA A 182 7.38 -1.90 -14.58
N LEU A 183 6.55 -1.88 -15.62
CA LEU A 183 5.65 -2.98 -15.96
C LEU A 183 6.42 -4.21 -16.46
N GLU A 184 7.35 -4.03 -17.40
CA GLU A 184 8.19 -5.11 -17.94
C GLU A 184 8.96 -5.84 -16.83
N TRP A 185 9.49 -5.10 -15.87
CA TRP A 185 10.25 -5.68 -14.77
C TRP A 185 9.41 -6.25 -13.62
N GLY A 186 8.10 -5.99 -13.64
CA GLY A 186 7.19 -6.44 -12.59
C GLY A 186 7.18 -5.55 -11.34
N LEU A 187 7.72 -4.33 -11.42
CA LEU A 187 7.63 -3.35 -10.34
C LEU A 187 6.18 -2.92 -10.11
N VAL A 188 5.43 -2.75 -11.18
CA VAL A 188 4.00 -2.45 -11.16
C VAL A 188 3.20 -3.53 -11.87
N THR A 189 1.94 -3.70 -11.49
CA THR A 189 1.04 -4.70 -12.08
C THR A 189 0.21 -4.14 -13.25
N ARG A 190 0.10 -2.81 -13.35
CA ARG A 190 -0.67 -2.11 -14.40
C ARG A 190 -0.11 -0.73 -14.66
N VAL A 191 -0.18 -0.31 -15.92
CA VAL A 191 0.02 1.06 -16.37
C VAL A 191 -1.28 1.52 -17.01
N VAL A 192 -1.76 2.72 -16.66
CA VAL A 192 -3.01 3.28 -17.17
C VAL A 192 -2.81 4.75 -17.55
N PRO A 193 -3.68 5.32 -18.41
CA PRO A 193 -3.70 6.77 -18.62
C PRO A 193 -3.81 7.53 -17.30
N ALA A 194 -3.16 8.69 -17.20
CA ALA A 194 -3.12 9.45 -15.95
C ALA A 194 -4.52 9.77 -15.40
N GLY A 195 -5.47 10.10 -16.28
CA GLY A 195 -6.87 10.39 -15.90
C GLY A 195 -7.63 9.19 -15.33
N ASP A 196 -7.20 7.96 -15.61
CA ASP A 196 -7.86 6.72 -15.19
C ASP A 196 -7.26 6.13 -13.91
N LEU A 197 -6.12 6.65 -13.44
CA LEU A 197 -5.37 6.04 -12.34
C LEU A 197 -6.19 5.94 -11.05
N ARG A 198 -6.80 7.04 -10.61
CA ARG A 198 -7.63 7.08 -9.38
C ARG A 198 -8.76 6.06 -9.45
N THR A 199 -9.53 6.08 -10.54
CA THR A 199 -10.68 5.19 -10.72
C THR A 199 -10.26 3.73 -10.76
N THR A 200 -9.16 3.42 -11.46
CA THR A 200 -8.64 2.05 -11.55
C THR A 200 -8.14 1.54 -10.18
N ALA A 201 -7.43 2.39 -9.42
CA ALA A 201 -6.93 2.03 -8.10
C ALA A 201 -8.07 1.77 -7.11
N LEU A 202 -9.05 2.67 -7.06
CA LEU A 202 -10.22 2.53 -6.19
C LEU A 202 -11.08 1.32 -6.59
N SER A 203 -11.24 1.04 -7.87
CA SER A 203 -11.94 -0.16 -8.35
C SER A 203 -11.25 -1.43 -7.88
N LEU A 204 -9.91 -1.49 -7.98
CA LEU A 204 -9.13 -2.63 -7.50
C LEU A 204 -9.23 -2.78 -5.98
N ALA A 205 -9.08 -1.69 -5.23
CA ALA A 205 -9.18 -1.69 -3.79
C ALA A 205 -10.57 -2.12 -3.31
N ASN A 206 -11.64 -1.61 -3.92
CA ASN A 206 -13.01 -2.01 -3.61
C ASN A 206 -13.30 -3.46 -3.99
N LEU A 207 -12.73 -3.98 -5.08
CA LEU A 207 -12.83 -5.40 -5.43
C LEU A 207 -12.24 -6.29 -4.34
N ILE A 208 -11.09 -5.90 -3.76
CA ILE A 208 -10.46 -6.62 -2.65
C ILE A 208 -11.28 -6.43 -1.37
N ALA A 209 -11.77 -5.22 -1.11
CA ALA A 209 -12.61 -4.91 0.05
C ALA A 209 -13.92 -5.73 0.13
N MET A 210 -14.41 -6.21 -1.01
CA MET A 210 -15.55 -7.15 -1.07
C MET A 210 -15.20 -8.58 -0.61
N ARG A 211 -13.95 -8.90 -0.33
CA ARG A 211 -13.52 -10.25 0.10
C ARG A 211 -13.57 -10.37 1.63
N PRO A 212 -13.58 -11.60 2.20
CA PRO A 212 -13.54 -11.81 3.64
C PRO A 212 -12.30 -11.14 4.27
N PRO A 213 -12.45 -10.20 5.20
CA PRO A 213 -11.31 -9.40 5.67
C PRO A 213 -10.26 -10.21 6.41
N LEU A 214 -10.68 -11.26 7.15
CA LEU A 214 -9.72 -12.14 7.82
C LEU A 214 -8.89 -12.95 6.82
N ALA A 215 -9.51 -13.40 5.72
CA ALA A 215 -8.79 -14.12 4.68
C ALA A 215 -7.81 -13.20 3.93
N VAL A 216 -8.21 -11.96 3.62
CA VAL A 216 -7.33 -10.97 3.01
C VAL A 216 -6.11 -10.70 3.91
N ALA A 217 -6.33 -10.47 5.21
CA ALA A 217 -5.25 -10.23 6.16
C ALA A 217 -4.33 -11.47 6.32
N ALA A 218 -4.91 -12.68 6.35
CA ALA A 218 -4.15 -13.92 6.46
C ALA A 218 -3.26 -14.18 5.23
N ILE A 219 -3.79 -13.94 4.01
CA ILE A 219 -3.01 -14.05 2.77
C ILE A 219 -1.82 -13.08 2.80
N LYS A 220 -2.04 -11.81 3.18
CA LYS A 220 -0.95 -10.84 3.30
C LYS A 220 0.13 -11.32 4.27
N ARG A 221 -0.27 -11.79 5.46
CA ARG A 221 0.68 -12.29 6.46
C ARG A 221 1.46 -13.49 5.94
N ALA A 222 0.76 -14.49 5.38
CA ALA A 222 1.40 -15.71 4.87
C ALA A 222 2.41 -15.41 3.78
N VAL A 223 2.07 -14.54 2.81
CA VAL A 223 3.01 -14.14 1.74
C VAL A 223 4.20 -13.38 2.33
N ARG A 224 3.97 -12.37 3.19
CA ARG A 224 5.05 -11.58 3.78
C ARG A 224 6.01 -12.44 4.59
N THR A 225 5.49 -13.20 5.56
CA THR A 225 6.34 -14.01 6.45
C THR A 225 6.97 -15.21 5.74
N GLY A 226 6.29 -15.77 4.72
CA GLY A 226 6.85 -16.86 3.93
C GLY A 226 8.05 -16.43 3.07
N LEU A 227 8.13 -15.17 2.66
CA LEU A 227 9.28 -14.63 1.93
C LEU A 227 10.49 -14.29 2.83
N GLU A 228 10.33 -14.35 4.16
CA GLU A 228 11.41 -14.10 5.13
C GLU A 228 12.26 -15.33 5.45
N GLY A 229 11.75 -16.55 5.14
CA GLY A 229 12.38 -17.82 5.48
C GLY A 229 12.56 -18.76 4.29
N SER A 230 12.69 -20.05 4.60
CA SER A 230 12.69 -21.09 3.59
C SER A 230 11.26 -21.34 3.05
N LEU A 231 11.17 -22.01 1.89
CA LEU A 231 9.87 -22.44 1.36
C LEU A 231 9.12 -23.34 2.36
N GLU A 232 9.82 -24.19 3.09
CA GLU A 232 9.23 -25.07 4.08
C GLU A 232 8.62 -24.29 5.25
N ASP A 233 9.32 -23.28 5.78
CA ASP A 233 8.78 -22.37 6.80
C ASP A 233 7.55 -21.62 6.28
N GLY A 234 7.60 -21.17 5.02
CA GLY A 234 6.47 -20.50 4.37
C GLY A 234 5.23 -21.38 4.26
N LEU A 235 5.40 -22.66 3.85
CA LEU A 235 4.31 -23.65 3.77
C LEU A 235 3.71 -23.96 5.15
N LEU A 236 4.53 -24.05 6.20
CA LEU A 236 4.03 -24.21 7.56
C LEU A 236 3.17 -23.01 8.02
N ARG A 237 3.63 -21.79 7.74
CA ARG A 237 2.86 -20.57 8.02
C ARG A 237 1.54 -20.53 7.28
N GLU A 238 1.54 -20.89 6.00
CA GLU A 238 0.33 -20.98 5.21
C GLU A 238 -0.70 -21.93 5.82
N GLN A 239 -0.27 -23.13 6.24
CA GLN A 239 -1.13 -24.11 6.90
C GLN A 239 -1.69 -23.61 8.23
N GLU A 240 -0.89 -22.92 9.04
CA GLU A 240 -1.35 -22.29 10.29
C GLU A 240 -2.44 -21.24 10.02
N GLU A 241 -2.21 -20.33 9.07
CA GLU A 241 -3.19 -19.31 8.71
C GLU A 241 -4.46 -19.92 8.11
N PHE A 242 -4.34 -20.96 7.25
CA PHE A 242 -5.47 -21.66 6.70
C PHE A 242 -6.32 -22.35 7.79
N ALA A 243 -5.66 -23.02 8.75
CA ALA A 243 -6.35 -23.66 9.87
C ALA A 243 -7.13 -22.64 10.73
N ARG A 244 -6.55 -21.46 10.98
CA ARG A 244 -7.24 -20.36 11.69
C ARG A 244 -8.48 -19.89 10.94
N LEU A 245 -8.37 -19.73 9.61
CA LEU A 245 -9.49 -19.28 8.77
C LEU A 245 -10.65 -20.27 8.76
N LEU A 246 -10.40 -21.59 8.79
CA LEU A 246 -11.46 -22.61 8.81
C LEU A 246 -12.38 -22.49 10.05
N ALA A 247 -11.90 -21.92 11.14
CA ALA A 247 -12.68 -21.71 12.35
C ALA A 247 -13.59 -20.47 12.31
N THR A 248 -13.44 -19.60 11.29
CA THR A 248 -14.18 -18.33 11.20
C THR A 248 -15.63 -18.49 10.73
N GLU A 249 -16.49 -17.52 11.09
CA GLU A 249 -17.86 -17.45 10.56
C GLU A 249 -17.85 -17.23 9.05
N ASP A 250 -16.93 -16.39 8.55
CA ASP A 250 -16.82 -16.08 7.12
C ASP A 250 -16.49 -17.34 6.30
N ALA A 251 -15.61 -18.20 6.79
CA ALA A 251 -15.30 -19.47 6.10
C ALA A 251 -16.53 -20.39 6.04
N ARG A 252 -17.27 -20.53 7.16
CA ARG A 252 -18.50 -21.32 7.22
C ARG A 252 -19.56 -20.79 6.26
N GLU A 253 -19.76 -19.45 6.24
CA GLU A 253 -20.72 -18.79 5.34
C GLU A 253 -20.34 -18.99 3.86
N GLY A 254 -19.05 -18.80 3.53
CA GLY A 254 -18.56 -18.99 2.16
C GLY A 254 -18.74 -20.42 1.66
N LEU A 255 -18.38 -21.40 2.50
CA LEU A 255 -18.56 -22.84 2.17
C LEU A 255 -20.04 -23.22 2.05
N ALA A 256 -20.91 -22.68 2.91
CA ALA A 256 -22.36 -22.92 2.82
C ALA A 256 -22.93 -22.32 1.53
N ALA A 257 -22.60 -21.07 1.23
CA ALA A 257 -23.06 -20.39 0.00
C ALA A 257 -22.63 -21.15 -1.27
N PHE A 258 -21.39 -21.67 -1.28
CA PHE A 258 -20.89 -22.47 -2.41
C PHE A 258 -21.64 -23.80 -2.56
N ARG A 259 -21.85 -24.54 -1.46
CA ARG A 259 -22.59 -25.85 -1.48
C ARG A 259 -24.03 -25.67 -1.90
N GLU A 260 -24.68 -24.61 -1.44
CA GLU A 260 -26.08 -24.28 -1.74
C GLU A 260 -26.25 -23.57 -3.08
N LYS A 261 -25.17 -23.32 -3.81
CA LYS A 261 -25.17 -22.61 -5.11
C LYS A 261 -25.94 -21.30 -5.06
N ARG A 262 -25.75 -20.52 -3.96
CA ARG A 262 -26.44 -19.25 -3.79
C ARG A 262 -26.03 -18.28 -4.90
N THR A 263 -27.00 -17.62 -5.50
CA THR A 263 -26.78 -16.57 -6.51
C THR A 263 -26.42 -15.24 -5.88
N ARG A 264 -26.82 -15.02 -4.61
CA ARG A 264 -26.47 -13.83 -3.85
C ARG A 264 -25.10 -14.02 -3.19
N PRO A 265 -24.17 -13.07 -3.34
CA PRO A 265 -22.86 -13.17 -2.70
C PRO A 265 -23.00 -13.23 -1.17
N PRO A 266 -22.13 -13.96 -0.48
CA PRO A 266 -22.06 -13.99 0.97
C PRO A 266 -21.79 -12.62 1.58
N THR A 267 -22.20 -12.41 2.82
CA THR A 267 -21.87 -11.23 3.60
C THR A 267 -20.75 -11.57 4.57
N TRP A 268 -19.64 -10.85 4.47
CA TRP A 268 -18.46 -11.07 5.28
C TRP A 268 -18.49 -10.22 6.55
N ARG A 269 -18.33 -10.85 7.70
CA ARG A 269 -18.44 -10.21 9.03
C ARG A 269 -17.09 -9.95 9.67
N GLY A 270 -16.03 -10.60 9.19
CA GLY A 270 -14.67 -10.45 9.76
C GLY A 270 -14.50 -11.12 11.13
N ARG A 271 -15.19 -12.22 11.37
CA ARG A 271 -15.13 -12.96 12.63
C ARG A 271 -15.32 -14.47 12.45
#